data_f4f289cf4e45b2ee13db5303c9ad228c
#
_entry.id   f4f289cf4e45b2ee13db5303c9ad228c
#
_cell.length_a   1.000
_cell.length_b   1.000
_cell.length_c   1.000
_cell.angle_alpha   90.00
_cell.angle_beta   90.00
_cell.angle_gamma   90.00
#
_symmetry.space_group_name_H-M   'P 1'
#
loop_
_entity.id
_entity.type
_entity.pdbx_description
1 polymer ?
#
loop_
_entity_poly.entity_id
_entity_poly.type
_entity_poly.pdbx_seq_one_letter_code
_entity_poly.pdbx_strand_id
1 'polypeptide(L)'
;LHPQQAQRFNLLIGTTGESSLSEEAQRIVHSITKSDDPNGWAYQVEDKVVGSVGYLSHFNLIRRRFTLSTDFEISNVSEINVGNYRSDAATGFMVRWGQDLAGNFGSAQISVENPFKAGMIGASDYGWFLFGGIEGRYRFNDITIEGNRPLNGLEHPASYYEVTLEPWQATAVAGAAWYSRHFGFTFTTTANTSEYKQDKKSLHGTGGVSFYAFF
;
A
#
# COMPACT_ATOMS: atom_id res chain seq x y z
N LEU A 1 10.41 21.82 16.94
CA LEU A 1 10.52 21.64 15.47
C LEU A 1 9.27 20.94 14.98
N HIS A 2 8.52 21.59 14.10
CA HIS A 2 7.37 20.95 13.47
C HIS A 2 7.86 20.32 12.16
N PRO A 3 7.81 18.99 11.99
CA PRO A 3 8.26 18.35 10.77
C PRO A 3 7.41 18.83 9.58
N GLN A 4 8.09 19.28 8.54
CA GLN A 4 7.47 19.67 7.28
C GLN A 4 7.61 18.57 6.22
N GLN A 5 8.50 17.63 6.44
CA GLN A 5 8.77 16.55 5.51
C GLN A 5 9.07 15.25 6.24
N ALA A 6 8.47 14.16 5.78
CA ALA A 6 8.85 12.80 6.09
C ALA A 6 9.28 12.10 4.81
N GLN A 7 10.39 11.38 4.86
CA GLN A 7 10.97 10.67 3.72
C GLN A 7 11.14 9.20 4.07
N ARG A 8 10.95 8.35 3.07
CA ARG A 8 11.17 6.91 3.21
C ARG A 8 11.90 6.37 1.97
N PHE A 9 12.95 5.63 2.21
CA PHE A 9 13.64 4.84 1.19
C PHE A 9 13.29 3.37 1.40
N ASN A 10 12.96 2.68 0.32
CA ASN A 10 12.67 1.25 0.32
C ASN A 10 13.67 0.54 -0.58
N LEU A 11 14.12 -0.62 -0.15
CA LEU A 11 14.83 -1.58 -0.98
C LEU A 11 14.06 -2.90 -0.91
N LEU A 12 13.69 -3.43 -2.05
CA LEU A 12 13.08 -4.75 -2.18
C LEU A 12 14.03 -5.64 -2.97
N ILE A 13 14.30 -6.83 -2.46
CA ILE A 13 15.03 -7.91 -3.15
C ILE A 13 14.26 -9.19 -2.86
N GLY A 14 14.01 -9.98 -3.86
CA GLY A 14 13.26 -11.22 -3.73
C GLY A 14 13.33 -12.09 -4.97
N THR A 15 12.47 -13.09 -5.02
CA THR A 15 12.29 -13.97 -6.16
C THR A 15 10.80 -14.17 -6.42
N THR A 16 10.42 -14.42 -7.68
CA THR A 16 9.08 -14.85 -8.08
C THR A 16 9.07 -16.35 -8.35
N GLY A 17 7.91 -16.89 -8.68
CA GLY A 17 7.74 -18.28 -9.09
C GLY A 17 7.84 -19.28 -7.93
N GLU A 18 8.13 -20.53 -8.26
CA GLU A 18 8.25 -21.62 -7.29
C GLU A 18 9.34 -21.35 -6.24
N SER A 19 10.45 -20.73 -6.65
CA SER A 19 11.56 -20.36 -5.76
C SER A 19 11.18 -19.34 -4.69
N SER A 20 10.03 -18.69 -4.79
CA SER A 20 9.53 -17.76 -3.78
C SER A 20 8.95 -18.46 -2.54
N LEU A 21 8.66 -19.75 -2.61
CA LEU A 21 7.97 -20.55 -1.58
C LEU A 21 6.61 -19.96 -1.14
N SER A 22 6.01 -19.12 -1.99
CA SER A 22 4.76 -18.42 -1.65
C SER A 22 3.58 -19.38 -1.61
N GLU A 23 3.59 -20.43 -2.42
CA GLU A 23 2.58 -21.50 -2.40
C GLU A 23 2.59 -22.24 -1.07
N GLU A 24 3.75 -22.63 -0.58
CA GLU A 24 3.90 -23.33 0.69
C GLU A 24 3.46 -22.44 1.86
N ALA A 25 3.88 -21.16 1.82
CA ALA A 25 3.46 -20.19 2.82
C ALA A 25 1.93 -20.03 2.86
N GLN A 26 1.29 -19.94 1.68
CA GLN A 26 -0.16 -19.83 1.59
C GLN A 26 -0.86 -21.10 2.07
N ARG A 27 -0.38 -22.28 1.72
CA ARG A 27 -0.91 -23.56 2.21
C ARG A 27 -0.88 -23.67 3.73
N ILE A 28 0.21 -23.20 4.36
CA ILE A 28 0.32 -23.15 5.82
C ILE A 28 -0.77 -22.24 6.41
N VAL A 29 -0.94 -21.03 5.87
CA VAL A 29 -1.98 -20.10 6.34
C VAL A 29 -3.36 -20.70 6.16
N HIS A 30 -3.67 -21.30 5.01
CA HIS A 30 -4.97 -21.92 4.73
C HIS A 30 -5.24 -23.13 5.66
N SER A 31 -4.22 -23.90 6.00
CA SER A 31 -4.37 -25.01 6.97
C SER A 31 -4.73 -24.51 8.36
N ILE A 32 -4.21 -23.36 8.80
CA ILE A 32 -4.49 -22.72 10.08
C ILE A 32 -5.89 -22.10 10.08
N THR A 33 -6.24 -21.40 9.00
CA THR A 33 -7.53 -20.68 8.89
C THR A 33 -8.69 -21.57 8.43
N LYS A 34 -8.41 -22.84 8.06
CA LYS A 34 -9.38 -23.78 7.47
C LYS A 34 -10.06 -23.22 6.21
N SER A 35 -9.30 -22.47 5.42
CA SER A 35 -9.74 -21.96 4.10
C SER A 35 -9.54 -23.04 3.04
N ASP A 36 -10.27 -22.90 1.91
CA ASP A 36 -10.10 -23.77 0.75
C ASP A 36 -8.67 -23.76 0.23
N ASP A 37 -8.25 -24.86 -0.40
CA ASP A 37 -6.90 -24.94 -0.99
C ASP A 37 -6.71 -23.87 -2.07
N PRO A 38 -5.54 -23.19 -2.06
CA PRO A 38 -5.26 -22.15 -3.02
C PRO A 38 -5.12 -22.75 -4.44
N ASN A 39 -5.86 -22.19 -5.39
CA ASN A 39 -5.81 -22.55 -6.79
C ASN A 39 -5.04 -21.50 -7.59
N GLY A 40 -4.47 -21.92 -8.74
CA GLY A 40 -3.83 -21.01 -9.68
C GLY A 40 -2.31 -20.96 -9.62
N TRP A 41 -1.67 -21.66 -8.69
CA TRP A 41 -0.21 -21.73 -8.59
C TRP A 41 0.46 -22.31 -9.84
N ALA A 42 -0.22 -23.19 -10.57
CA ALA A 42 0.27 -23.70 -11.85
C ALA A 42 0.47 -22.61 -12.93
N TYR A 43 -0.12 -21.43 -12.72
CA TYR A 43 -0.07 -20.27 -13.64
C TYR A 43 0.66 -19.09 -13.02
N GLN A 44 1.44 -19.30 -11.97
CA GLN A 44 2.23 -18.23 -11.35
C GLN A 44 3.33 -17.73 -12.30
N VAL A 45 3.83 -16.55 -12.00
CA VAL A 45 4.96 -15.97 -12.74
C VAL A 45 6.19 -16.87 -12.59
N GLU A 46 6.95 -17.06 -13.67
CA GLU A 46 8.18 -17.85 -13.68
C GLU A 46 9.21 -17.37 -12.65
N ASP A 47 10.13 -18.25 -12.31
CA ASP A 47 11.24 -17.96 -11.40
C ASP A 47 12.12 -16.83 -11.93
N LYS A 48 12.24 -15.75 -11.16
CA LYS A 48 13.06 -14.60 -11.49
C LYS A 48 13.53 -13.89 -10.25
N VAL A 49 14.81 -13.53 -10.21
CA VAL A 49 15.32 -12.62 -9.19
C VAL A 49 14.80 -11.21 -9.47
N VAL A 50 14.22 -10.59 -8.46
CA VAL A 50 13.59 -9.29 -8.56
C VAL A 50 14.13 -8.31 -7.53
N GLY A 51 14.12 -7.02 -7.88
CA GLY A 51 14.50 -5.96 -6.99
C GLY A 51 13.88 -4.63 -7.42
N SER A 52 13.66 -3.76 -6.45
CA SER A 52 13.23 -2.38 -6.67
C SER A 52 13.77 -1.46 -5.58
N VAL A 53 14.06 -0.24 -5.96
CA VAL A 53 14.37 0.86 -5.04
C VAL A 53 13.22 1.85 -5.09
N GLY A 54 12.76 2.30 -3.94
CA GLY A 54 11.67 3.27 -3.83
C GLY A 54 12.04 4.47 -2.96
N TYR A 55 11.48 5.60 -3.31
CA TYR A 55 11.54 6.83 -2.52
C TYR A 55 10.14 7.42 -2.39
N LEU A 56 9.73 7.71 -1.16
CA LEU A 56 8.49 8.40 -0.84
C LEU A 56 8.80 9.69 -0.09
N SER A 57 8.19 10.77 -0.53
CA SER A 57 8.19 12.08 0.14
C SER A 57 6.77 12.42 0.58
N HIS A 58 6.61 12.75 1.85
CA HIS A 58 5.41 13.31 2.42
C HIS A 58 5.73 14.73 2.87
N PHE A 59 5.22 15.73 2.14
CA PHE A 59 5.55 17.13 2.35
C PHE A 59 4.33 17.91 2.84
N ASN A 60 4.46 18.59 3.99
CA ASN A 60 3.40 19.42 4.56
C ASN A 60 3.29 20.74 3.78
N LEU A 61 2.13 20.97 3.17
CA LEU A 61 1.81 22.22 2.48
C LEU A 61 1.20 23.25 3.41
N ILE A 62 0.27 22.80 4.25
CA ILE A 62 -0.48 23.64 5.17
C ILE A 62 -0.67 22.88 6.48
N ARG A 63 -0.30 23.48 7.60
CA ARG A 63 -0.70 23.05 8.95
C ARG A 63 -1.16 24.25 9.73
N ARG A 64 -2.37 24.21 10.23
CA ARG A 64 -2.98 25.31 10.99
C ARG A 64 -3.71 24.77 12.20
N ARG A 65 -3.64 25.52 13.29
CA ARG A 65 -4.49 25.30 14.46
C ARG A 65 -5.95 25.52 14.05
N PHE A 66 -6.78 24.51 14.31
CA PHE A 66 -8.21 24.56 14.00
C PHE A 66 -9.04 24.89 15.25
N THR A 67 -8.71 24.26 16.40
CA THR A 67 -9.26 24.57 17.71
C THR A 67 -8.13 24.68 18.73
N LEU A 68 -8.45 24.84 20.01
CA LEU A 68 -7.44 24.87 21.09
C LEU A 68 -6.64 23.56 21.19
N SER A 69 -7.21 22.44 20.75
CA SER A 69 -6.63 21.10 20.89
C SER A 69 -6.46 20.34 19.58
N THR A 70 -6.90 20.87 18.44
CA THR A 70 -6.81 20.18 17.15
C THR A 70 -6.16 21.04 16.08
N ASP A 71 -5.46 20.38 15.18
CA ASP A 71 -4.84 20.95 14.00
C ASP A 71 -5.51 20.40 12.73
N PHE A 72 -5.40 21.15 11.65
CA PHE A 72 -5.76 20.74 10.29
C PHE A 72 -4.51 20.78 9.43
N GLU A 73 -4.35 19.79 8.57
CA GLU A 73 -3.18 19.63 7.72
C GLU A 73 -3.55 19.19 6.30
N ILE A 74 -2.86 19.80 5.34
CA ILE A 74 -2.83 19.33 3.94
C ILE A 74 -1.38 19.04 3.58
N SER A 75 -1.14 17.87 3.02
CA SER A 75 0.19 17.43 2.59
C SER A 75 0.15 16.90 1.15
N ASN A 76 1.25 17.06 0.45
CA ASN A 76 1.53 16.30 -0.78
C ASN A 76 2.23 14.99 -0.40
N VAL A 77 1.84 13.91 -1.05
CA VAL A 77 2.49 12.60 -0.96
C VAL A 77 2.92 12.21 -2.36
N SER A 78 4.20 11.97 -2.55
CA SER A 78 4.76 11.58 -3.85
C SER A 78 5.69 10.40 -3.68
N GLU A 79 5.63 9.45 -4.60
CA GLU A 79 6.40 8.21 -4.57
C GLU A 79 6.97 7.90 -5.95
N ILE A 80 8.16 7.35 -5.98
CA ILE A 80 8.76 6.76 -7.17
C ILE A 80 9.38 5.41 -6.79
N ASN A 81 9.15 4.39 -7.61
CA ASN A 81 9.77 3.08 -7.51
C ASN A 81 10.45 2.76 -8.84
N VAL A 82 11.65 2.17 -8.79
CA VAL A 82 12.43 1.77 -9.97
C VAL A 82 13.00 0.39 -9.75
N GLY A 83 12.73 -0.54 -10.65
CA GLY A 83 13.25 -1.90 -10.59
C GLY A 83 12.55 -2.85 -11.55
N ASN A 84 13.01 -4.09 -11.58
CA ASN A 84 12.38 -5.13 -12.38
C ASN A 84 11.19 -5.81 -11.67
N TYR A 85 11.02 -5.60 -10.35
CA TYR A 85 9.81 -6.01 -9.64
C TYR A 85 8.64 -5.09 -10.01
N ARG A 86 8.85 -3.78 -9.78
CA ARG A 86 7.86 -2.74 -10.07
C ARG A 86 8.56 -1.41 -10.34
N SER A 87 8.08 -0.67 -11.33
CA SER A 87 8.47 0.73 -11.56
C SER A 87 7.22 1.58 -11.74
N ASP A 88 7.12 2.62 -10.95
CA ASP A 88 5.99 3.55 -11.00
C ASP A 88 6.36 4.93 -10.45
N ALA A 89 5.53 5.92 -10.77
CA ALA A 89 5.58 7.25 -10.18
C ALA A 89 4.17 7.66 -9.77
N ALA A 90 4.04 8.20 -8.56
CA ALA A 90 2.77 8.58 -7.99
C ALA A 90 2.84 9.95 -7.32
N THR A 91 1.72 10.67 -7.32
CA THR A 91 1.56 11.88 -6.53
C THR A 91 0.11 12.06 -6.10
N GLY A 92 -0.07 12.63 -4.92
CA GLY A 92 -1.39 12.83 -4.34
C GLY A 92 -1.41 13.83 -3.21
N PHE A 93 -2.58 13.97 -2.62
CA PHE A 93 -2.80 14.86 -1.48
C PHE A 93 -3.44 14.09 -0.32
N MET A 94 -2.97 14.40 0.87
CA MET A 94 -3.49 13.89 2.14
C MET A 94 -4.02 15.06 2.96
N VAL A 95 -5.23 14.93 3.48
CA VAL A 95 -5.84 15.85 4.44
C VAL A 95 -5.93 15.13 5.78
N ARG A 96 -5.55 15.81 6.87
CA ARG A 96 -5.67 15.29 8.23
C ARG A 96 -6.26 16.35 9.17
N TRP A 97 -7.06 15.86 10.11
CA TRP A 97 -7.61 16.69 11.18
C TRP A 97 -7.59 15.90 12.48
N GLY A 98 -7.04 16.50 13.53
CA GLY A 98 -6.92 15.82 14.82
C GLY A 98 -5.92 16.49 15.76
N GLN A 99 -5.43 15.70 16.71
CA GLN A 99 -4.47 16.13 17.72
C GLN A 99 -3.05 15.72 17.35
N ASP A 100 -2.11 16.59 17.71
CA ASP A 100 -0.67 16.37 17.57
C ASP A 100 -0.23 15.91 16.18
N LEU A 101 -0.79 16.52 15.11
CA LEU A 101 -0.48 16.15 13.72
C LEU A 101 1.00 16.32 13.36
N ALA A 102 1.75 17.10 14.13
CA ALA A 102 3.19 17.24 13.97
C ALA A 102 3.95 16.01 14.49
N GLY A 103 3.57 15.49 15.66
CA GLY A 103 4.23 14.34 16.29
C GLY A 103 3.97 13.01 15.61
N ASN A 104 2.88 12.91 14.85
CA ASN A 104 2.51 11.73 14.07
C ASN A 104 2.58 11.97 12.54
N PHE A 105 3.37 12.96 12.10
CA PHE A 105 3.48 13.32 10.69
C PHE A 105 4.01 12.15 9.85
N GLY A 106 3.37 11.89 8.72
CA GLY A 106 3.73 10.80 7.82
C GLY A 106 3.15 9.42 8.20
N SER A 107 2.41 9.29 9.32
CA SER A 107 1.78 8.03 9.71
C SER A 107 0.61 7.61 8.81
N ALA A 108 -0.17 8.56 8.30
CA ALA A 108 -1.19 8.29 7.28
C ALA A 108 -0.56 8.22 5.89
N GLN A 109 -0.91 7.21 5.11
CA GLN A 109 -0.35 6.93 3.78
C GLN A 109 -1.48 6.74 2.77
N ILE A 110 -1.23 7.09 1.50
CA ILE A 110 -2.12 6.71 0.40
C ILE A 110 -1.62 5.36 -0.13
N SER A 111 -2.13 4.30 0.45
CA SER A 111 -1.73 2.92 0.13
C SER A 111 -2.91 1.99 0.36
N VAL A 112 -3.14 1.08 -0.58
CA VAL A 112 -4.19 0.06 -0.46
C VAL A 112 -3.86 -0.94 0.64
N GLU A 113 -2.60 -1.36 0.70
CA GLU A 113 -2.15 -2.43 1.59
C GLU A 113 -1.89 -1.93 3.02
N ASN A 114 -1.41 -0.70 3.15
CA ASN A 114 -0.97 -0.19 4.44
C ASN A 114 -1.20 1.33 4.58
N PRO A 115 -2.46 1.75 4.74
CA PRO A 115 -2.82 3.17 4.82
C PRO A 115 -2.41 3.84 6.14
N PHE A 116 -1.88 3.08 7.09
CA PHE A 116 -1.38 3.62 8.35
C PHE A 116 -0.07 2.95 8.77
N LYS A 117 0.93 3.76 9.15
CA LYS A 117 2.26 3.33 9.61
C LYS A 117 2.46 3.70 11.07
N ALA A 118 2.24 2.76 11.97
CA ALA A 118 2.43 2.96 13.41
C ALA A 118 3.86 3.38 13.77
N GLY A 119 4.87 2.86 13.08
CA GLY A 119 6.28 3.22 13.27
C GLY A 119 6.65 4.67 12.90
N MET A 120 5.73 5.42 12.28
CA MET A 120 5.91 6.86 12.00
C MET A 120 5.34 7.75 13.12
N ILE A 121 4.79 7.19 14.18
CA ILE A 121 4.41 7.91 15.40
C ILE A 121 5.68 8.06 16.23
N GLY A 122 6.44 9.12 15.99
CA GLY A 122 7.78 9.22 16.59
C GLY A 122 7.85 10.05 17.86
N ALA A 123 7.14 11.16 17.93
CA ALA A 123 7.30 12.16 18.98
C ALA A 123 6.02 12.46 19.78
N SER A 124 5.03 11.58 19.68
CA SER A 124 3.71 11.77 20.26
C SER A 124 3.37 10.62 21.20
N ASP A 125 3.11 10.96 22.47
CA ASP A 125 2.71 9.97 23.48
C ASP A 125 1.25 9.55 23.33
N TYR A 126 0.42 10.41 22.75
CA TYR A 126 -0.98 10.13 22.51
C TYR A 126 -1.58 11.09 21.48
N GLY A 127 -2.59 10.63 20.76
CA GLY A 127 -3.33 11.46 19.82
C GLY A 127 -4.41 10.71 19.09
N TRP A 128 -5.19 11.46 18.35
CA TRP A 128 -6.14 10.90 17.39
C TRP A 128 -6.23 11.83 16.17
N PHE A 129 -6.55 11.24 15.02
CA PHE A 129 -6.84 12.04 13.83
C PHE A 129 -7.71 11.26 12.84
N LEU A 130 -8.46 12.02 12.07
CA LEU A 130 -9.10 11.57 10.85
C LEU A 130 -8.20 11.92 9.67
N PHE A 131 -8.22 11.10 8.64
CA PHE A 131 -7.47 11.35 7.43
C PHE A 131 -8.22 10.90 6.19
N GLY A 132 -7.92 11.55 5.06
CA GLY A 132 -8.36 11.17 3.75
C GLY A 132 -7.36 11.63 2.71
N GLY A 133 -7.15 10.82 1.67
CA GLY A 133 -6.18 11.14 0.62
C GLY A 133 -6.58 10.54 -0.71
N ILE A 134 -6.07 11.14 -1.78
CA ILE A 134 -6.22 10.66 -3.15
C ILE A 134 -4.86 10.73 -3.85
N GLU A 135 -4.58 9.77 -4.71
CA GLU A 135 -3.34 9.65 -5.47
C GLU A 135 -3.64 9.23 -6.90
N GLY A 136 -2.89 9.80 -7.85
CA GLY A 136 -2.74 9.29 -9.21
C GLY A 136 -1.36 8.64 -9.35
N ARG A 137 -1.31 7.49 -10.01
CA ARG A 137 -0.11 6.69 -10.23
C ARG A 137 0.00 6.30 -11.70
N TYR A 138 1.21 6.43 -12.23
CA TYR A 138 1.56 5.84 -13.51
C TYR A 138 2.54 4.68 -13.28
N ARG A 139 2.15 3.47 -13.67
CA ARG A 139 2.94 2.25 -13.54
C ARG A 139 3.55 1.89 -14.87
N PHE A 140 4.89 1.83 -14.90
CA PHE A 140 5.66 1.53 -16.10
C PHE A 140 5.81 0.03 -16.32
N ASN A 141 5.97 -0.74 -15.23
CA ASN A 141 6.00 -2.20 -15.22
C ASN A 141 5.61 -2.76 -13.87
N ASP A 142 5.05 -3.97 -13.88
CA ASP A 142 4.78 -4.77 -12.71
C ASP A 142 4.90 -6.26 -13.07
N ILE A 143 5.95 -6.93 -12.58
CA ILE A 143 6.21 -8.33 -12.91
C ILE A 143 5.09 -9.26 -12.42
N THR A 144 4.36 -8.88 -11.37
CA THR A 144 3.26 -9.69 -10.85
C THR A 144 2.06 -9.74 -11.79
N ILE A 145 1.96 -8.75 -12.68
CA ILE A 145 0.90 -8.64 -13.69
C ILE A 145 1.42 -9.13 -15.07
N GLU A 146 2.55 -8.60 -15.55
CA GLU A 146 3.08 -8.82 -16.90
C GLU A 146 4.19 -9.86 -16.96
N GLY A 147 4.56 -10.50 -15.83
CA GLY A 147 5.60 -11.53 -15.81
C GLY A 147 5.21 -12.74 -16.64
N ASN A 148 6.21 -13.35 -17.28
CA ASN A 148 6.02 -14.59 -18.02
C ASN A 148 5.43 -15.67 -17.14
N ARG A 149 4.55 -16.48 -17.69
CA ARG A 149 3.91 -17.62 -17.03
C ARG A 149 4.12 -18.89 -17.85
N PRO A 150 4.29 -20.07 -17.22
CA PRO A 150 4.34 -21.33 -17.94
C PRO A 150 3.00 -21.59 -18.60
N LEU A 151 3.00 -21.75 -19.93
CA LEU A 151 1.80 -21.96 -20.73
C LEU A 151 1.60 -23.43 -21.12
N ASN A 152 2.32 -24.34 -20.49
CA ASN A 152 2.26 -25.80 -20.81
C ASN A 152 1.10 -26.44 -20.04
N GLY A 153 0.28 -27.21 -20.74
CA GLY A 153 -0.82 -27.98 -20.13
C GLY A 153 -2.07 -27.17 -19.79
N LEU A 154 -2.23 -26.00 -20.40
CA LEU A 154 -3.39 -25.13 -20.17
C LEU A 154 -4.66 -25.71 -20.82
N GLU A 155 -5.80 -25.57 -20.14
CA GLU A 155 -7.12 -25.94 -20.66
C GLU A 155 -7.62 -24.99 -21.78
N HIS A 156 -7.11 -23.72 -21.76
CA HIS A 156 -7.50 -22.69 -22.71
C HIS A 156 -6.28 -22.15 -23.48
N PRO A 157 -6.49 -21.46 -24.62
CA PRO A 157 -5.42 -20.81 -25.37
C PRO A 157 -4.64 -19.80 -24.49
N ALA A 158 -3.36 -19.61 -24.82
CA ALA A 158 -2.48 -18.67 -24.09
C ALA A 158 -3.09 -17.27 -23.89
N SER A 159 -3.77 -16.75 -24.91
CA SER A 159 -4.46 -15.45 -24.87
C SER A 159 -5.56 -15.34 -23.81
N TYR A 160 -6.09 -16.45 -23.31
CA TYR A 160 -7.05 -16.46 -22.20
C TYR A 160 -6.41 -16.06 -20.86
N TYR A 161 -5.12 -16.35 -20.72
CA TYR A 161 -4.35 -16.09 -19.49
C TYR A 161 -3.50 -14.83 -19.58
N GLU A 162 -3.50 -14.13 -20.71
CA GLU A 162 -2.79 -12.88 -20.86
C GLU A 162 -3.43 -11.77 -20.04
N VAL A 163 -2.63 -11.11 -19.22
CA VAL A 163 -3.03 -9.97 -18.42
C VAL A 163 -2.17 -8.77 -18.81
N THR A 164 -2.82 -7.67 -19.15
CA THR A 164 -2.15 -6.43 -19.57
C THR A 164 -2.26 -5.40 -18.47
N LEU A 165 -1.15 -4.82 -18.09
CA LEU A 165 -1.10 -3.75 -17.10
C LEU A 165 -1.99 -2.56 -17.49
N GLU A 166 -2.76 -2.04 -16.52
CA GLU A 166 -3.38 -0.72 -16.64
C GLU A 166 -2.40 0.32 -16.08
N PRO A 167 -1.76 1.14 -16.93
CA PRO A 167 -0.71 2.02 -16.46
C PRO A 167 -1.22 3.17 -15.61
N TRP A 168 -2.44 3.68 -15.86
CA TRP A 168 -3.03 4.75 -15.09
C TRP A 168 -3.91 4.21 -13.97
N GLN A 169 -3.51 4.49 -12.75
CA GLN A 169 -4.20 4.03 -11.55
C GLN A 169 -4.50 5.20 -10.62
N ALA A 170 -5.58 5.08 -9.88
CA ALA A 170 -5.94 6.04 -8.84
C ALA A 170 -6.28 5.30 -7.56
N THR A 171 -5.88 5.87 -6.44
CA THR A 171 -6.17 5.34 -5.10
C THR A 171 -6.78 6.44 -4.25
N ALA A 172 -7.84 6.12 -3.53
CA ALA A 172 -8.40 6.93 -2.46
C ALA A 172 -8.30 6.17 -1.15
N VAL A 173 -8.06 6.89 -0.06
CA VAL A 173 -7.99 6.35 1.29
C VAL A 173 -8.74 7.25 2.24
N ALA A 174 -9.39 6.68 3.24
CA ALA A 174 -9.94 7.39 4.38
C ALA A 174 -9.76 6.55 5.64
N GLY A 175 -9.67 7.20 6.80
CA GLY A 175 -9.52 6.47 8.04
C GLY A 175 -9.53 7.35 9.28
N ALA A 176 -9.50 6.65 10.41
CA ALA A 176 -9.34 7.22 11.73
C ALA A 176 -8.24 6.47 12.48
N ALA A 177 -7.42 7.20 13.21
CA ALA A 177 -6.39 6.66 14.06
C ALA A 177 -6.54 7.23 15.47
N TRP A 178 -6.36 6.38 16.45
CA TRP A 178 -6.21 6.75 17.84
C TRP A 178 -5.04 5.96 18.44
N TYR A 179 -4.22 6.59 19.24
CA TYR A 179 -3.10 5.94 19.90
C TYR A 179 -2.80 6.57 21.25
N SER A 180 -2.20 5.77 22.11
CA SER A 180 -1.63 6.12 23.40
C SER A 180 -0.18 5.65 23.44
N ARG A 181 0.48 5.87 24.56
CA ARG A 181 1.89 5.46 24.76
C ARG A 181 2.13 3.96 24.58
N HIS A 182 1.13 3.09 24.83
CA HIS A 182 1.32 1.65 24.86
C HIS A 182 0.57 0.92 23.75
N PHE A 183 -0.51 1.48 23.23
CA PHE A 183 -1.30 0.85 22.18
C PHE A 183 -2.06 1.84 21.34
N GLY A 184 -2.40 1.43 20.16
CA GLY A 184 -3.17 2.20 19.21
C GLY A 184 -4.15 1.34 18.41
N PHE A 185 -5.07 2.03 17.81
CA PHE A 185 -6.13 1.46 16.99
C PHE A 185 -6.30 2.30 15.73
N THR A 186 -6.53 1.64 14.59
CA THR A 186 -6.91 2.32 13.35
C THR A 186 -8.07 1.62 12.67
N PHE A 187 -8.91 2.43 12.06
CA PHE A 187 -9.88 2.00 11.06
C PHE A 187 -9.54 2.68 9.74
N THR A 188 -9.49 1.91 8.66
CA THR A 188 -9.13 2.42 7.33
C THR A 188 -10.05 1.84 6.28
N THR A 189 -10.33 2.62 5.24
CA THR A 189 -10.95 2.16 4.00
C THR A 189 -10.18 2.70 2.82
N THR A 190 -10.03 1.89 1.79
CA THR A 190 -9.37 2.26 0.54
C THR A 190 -10.25 1.91 -0.64
N ALA A 191 -10.09 2.67 -1.71
CA ALA A 191 -10.67 2.37 -3.01
C ALA A 191 -9.58 2.61 -4.07
N ASN A 192 -9.39 1.66 -4.97
CA ASN A 192 -8.42 1.76 -6.06
C ASN A 192 -9.04 1.30 -7.38
N THR A 193 -8.57 1.92 -8.45
CA THR A 193 -8.92 1.49 -9.80
C THR A 193 -8.24 0.16 -10.12
N SER A 194 -8.70 -0.49 -11.18
CA SER A 194 -8.14 -1.72 -11.67
C SER A 194 -6.65 -1.59 -12.01
N GLU A 195 -5.87 -2.63 -11.73
CA GLU A 195 -4.44 -2.72 -12.01
C GLU A 195 -4.15 -3.34 -13.39
N TYR A 196 -5.15 -3.96 -14.01
CA TYR A 196 -5.03 -4.61 -15.32
C TYR A 196 -6.30 -4.43 -16.15
N LYS A 197 -6.15 -4.41 -17.48
CA LYS A 197 -7.20 -4.08 -18.46
C LYS A 197 -8.34 -5.08 -18.51
N GLN A 198 -8.07 -6.35 -18.21
CA GLN A 198 -9.06 -7.45 -18.27
C GLN A 198 -9.92 -7.54 -17.01
N ASP A 199 -9.69 -6.68 -16.03
CA ASP A 199 -10.51 -6.67 -14.82
C ASP A 199 -11.97 -6.28 -15.14
N LYS A 200 -12.91 -7.06 -14.63
CA LYS A 200 -14.35 -6.81 -14.80
C LYS A 200 -14.87 -5.68 -13.93
N LYS A 201 -14.12 -5.33 -12.89
CA LYS A 201 -14.47 -4.27 -11.94
C LYS A 201 -13.51 -3.10 -12.11
N SER A 202 -14.03 -1.93 -12.38
CA SER A 202 -13.23 -0.71 -12.50
C SER A 202 -12.77 -0.15 -11.15
N LEU A 203 -13.37 -0.60 -10.03
CA LEU A 203 -13.07 -0.12 -8.70
C LEU A 203 -13.10 -1.27 -7.68
N HIS A 204 -12.06 -1.33 -6.86
CA HIS A 204 -11.90 -2.26 -5.74
C HIS A 204 -11.91 -1.49 -4.42
N GLY A 205 -12.61 -2.00 -3.43
CA GLY A 205 -12.66 -1.43 -2.09
C GLY A 205 -12.15 -2.41 -1.05
N THR A 206 -11.37 -1.91 -0.09
CA THR A 206 -10.87 -2.68 1.06
C THR A 206 -11.08 -1.91 2.34
N GLY A 207 -11.41 -2.61 3.42
CA GLY A 207 -11.49 -2.05 4.76
C GLY A 207 -10.61 -2.82 5.73
N GLY A 208 -10.04 -2.12 6.70
CA GLY A 208 -9.16 -2.72 7.68
C GLY A 208 -9.32 -2.11 9.07
N VAL A 209 -9.09 -2.95 10.06
CA VAL A 209 -8.99 -2.58 11.47
C VAL A 209 -7.66 -3.11 11.98
N SER A 210 -6.87 -2.26 12.64
CA SER A 210 -5.57 -2.67 13.16
C SER A 210 -5.42 -2.23 14.61
N PHE A 211 -4.77 -3.08 15.40
CA PHE A 211 -4.36 -2.81 16.77
C PHE A 211 -2.85 -2.85 16.84
N TYR A 212 -2.26 -1.92 17.57
CA TYR A 212 -0.82 -1.80 17.74
C TYR A 212 -0.46 -1.81 19.21
N ALA A 213 0.62 -2.49 19.55
CA ALA A 213 1.27 -2.39 20.85
C ALA A 213 2.63 -1.71 20.67
N PHE A 214 2.96 -0.77 21.54
CA PHE A 214 4.24 -0.06 21.59
C PHE A 214 5.01 -0.49 22.84
N PHE A 215 6.25 -0.90 22.68
CA PHE A 215 7.13 -1.44 23.74
C PHE A 215 8.29 -0.49 24.02
#